data_82e0b03f4614eec7a647c5f0c7a71c18
#
_entry.id   82e0b03f4614eec7a647c5f0c7a71c18
#
_cell.length_a   1.000
_cell.length_b   1.000
_cell.length_c   1.000
_cell.angle_alpha   90.00
_cell.angle_beta   90.00
_cell.angle_gamma   90.00
#
_symmetry.space_group_name_H-M   'P 1'
#
loop_
_entity.id
_entity.type
_entity.pdbx_description
1 polymer ?
#
loop_
_entity_poly.entity_id
_entity_poly.type
_entity_poly.pdbx_seq_one_letter_code
_entity_poly.pdbx_strand_id
1 'polypeptide(L)'
;LTKYNFKNNNKVHLLTCGSIINRKNYLFLLKVLKPLDNFILEIVGDTTRDIGYYKILKKFISKNSMNRKIIFHGTISDRKLAKLYSKTDCYISVSKYEGFGMSLANALIIKKPIITFFTDTILNTLGKKGVIYFKKFEVNELRNIIINNILNKKNFKKLNINIHKNKRYLLTPLESAKKFVKLI
;
A
#
# COMPACT_ATOMS: atom_id res chain seq x y z
N LEU A 1 -5.48 22.13 -4.72
CA LEU A 1 -6.54 21.30 -4.11
C LEU A 1 -7.13 20.41 -5.19
N THR A 2 -6.54 19.24 -5.42
CA THR A 2 -7.07 18.23 -6.35
C THR A 2 -8.42 17.75 -5.81
N LYS A 3 -9.49 18.09 -6.54
CA LYS A 3 -10.84 17.57 -6.30
C LYS A 3 -10.82 16.05 -6.44
N TYR A 4 -10.84 15.32 -5.34
CA TYR A 4 -11.14 13.90 -5.34
C TYR A 4 -12.62 13.70 -5.66
N ASN A 5 -12.93 13.64 -6.95
CA ASN A 5 -14.23 13.20 -7.43
C ASN A 5 -14.17 11.67 -7.53
N PHE A 6 -14.82 10.96 -6.62
CA PHE A 6 -15.35 9.64 -6.93
C PHE A 6 -16.39 9.84 -8.02
N LYS A 7 -15.97 9.77 -9.29
CA LYS A 7 -16.90 9.73 -10.43
C LYS A 7 -17.78 8.50 -10.27
N ASN A 8 -19.06 8.64 -10.53
CA ASN A 8 -20.03 7.57 -10.53
C ASN A 8 -19.47 6.32 -11.25
N ASN A 9 -19.48 5.15 -10.59
CA ASN A 9 -18.84 3.87 -10.94
C ASN A 9 -17.35 3.71 -10.61
N ASN A 10 -16.72 4.50 -9.78
CA ASN A 10 -15.29 4.42 -9.54
C ASN A 10 -14.92 3.36 -8.50
N LYS A 11 -14.18 2.37 -8.96
CA LYS A 11 -13.45 1.45 -8.11
C LYS A 11 -12.32 2.20 -7.38
N VAL A 12 -12.09 1.85 -6.12
CA VAL A 12 -10.95 2.34 -5.36
C VAL A 12 -9.66 1.67 -5.86
N HIS A 13 -8.66 2.46 -6.20
CA HIS A 13 -7.35 1.98 -6.64
C HIS A 13 -6.42 1.79 -5.45
N LEU A 14 -6.09 0.54 -5.16
CA LEU A 14 -5.11 0.15 -4.15
C LEU A 14 -3.80 -0.20 -4.83
N LEU A 15 -2.68 0.19 -4.24
CA LEU A 15 -1.33 -0.15 -4.70
C LEU A 15 -0.55 -0.84 -3.60
N THR A 16 0.20 -1.86 -3.96
CA THR A 16 1.23 -2.47 -3.12
C THR A 16 2.47 -2.78 -3.93
N CYS A 17 3.66 -2.61 -3.34
CA CYS A 17 4.94 -2.81 -4.03
C CYS A 17 5.88 -3.71 -3.23
N GLY A 18 6.53 -4.60 -3.94
CA GLY A 18 7.55 -5.51 -3.43
C GLY A 18 7.57 -6.83 -4.16
N SER A 19 8.71 -7.53 -4.15
CA SER A 19 8.84 -8.86 -4.76
C SER A 19 7.74 -9.80 -4.29
N ILE A 20 7.26 -10.68 -5.17
CA ILE A 20 6.18 -11.62 -4.87
C ILE A 20 6.75 -12.80 -4.08
N ILE A 21 6.87 -12.62 -2.78
CA ILE A 21 7.42 -13.61 -1.84
C ILE A 21 6.53 -13.73 -0.60
N ASN A 22 6.63 -14.85 0.11
CA ASN A 22 5.77 -15.14 1.27
C ASN A 22 5.79 -14.05 2.34
N ARG A 23 6.96 -13.45 2.61
CA ARG A 23 7.12 -12.36 3.59
C ARG A 23 6.20 -11.16 3.32
N LYS A 24 5.92 -10.85 2.04
CA LYS A 24 5.01 -9.77 1.63
C LYS A 24 3.53 -10.08 1.85
N ASN A 25 3.20 -11.33 2.15
CA ASN A 25 1.91 -11.79 2.63
C ASN A 25 0.70 -11.45 1.73
N TYR A 26 0.93 -11.42 0.42
CA TYR A 26 -0.12 -11.06 -0.55
C TYR A 26 -1.33 -11.99 -0.50
N LEU A 27 -1.14 -13.28 -0.16
CA LEU A 27 -2.28 -14.22 -0.02
C LEU A 27 -3.25 -13.77 1.09
N PHE A 28 -2.72 -13.24 2.20
CA PHE A 28 -3.54 -12.65 3.25
C PHE A 28 -4.33 -11.45 2.72
N LEU A 29 -3.69 -10.53 1.98
CA LEU A 29 -4.37 -9.39 1.39
C LEU A 29 -5.48 -9.82 0.43
N LEU A 30 -5.24 -10.83 -0.42
CA LEU A 30 -6.26 -11.38 -1.32
C LEU A 30 -7.45 -11.96 -0.55
N LYS A 31 -7.22 -12.66 0.56
CA LYS A 31 -8.29 -13.19 1.44
C LYS A 31 -9.12 -12.05 2.05
N VAL A 32 -8.47 -10.96 2.46
CA VAL A 32 -9.13 -9.75 2.97
C VAL A 32 -10.04 -9.14 1.91
N LEU A 33 -9.53 -8.97 0.70
CA LEU A 33 -10.20 -8.27 -0.39
C LEU A 33 -11.24 -9.12 -1.14
N LYS A 34 -11.18 -10.46 -1.00
CA LYS A 34 -12.04 -11.39 -1.75
C LYS A 34 -13.55 -11.00 -1.78
N PRO A 35 -14.21 -10.67 -0.65
CA PRO A 35 -15.64 -10.35 -0.66
C PRO A 35 -15.96 -8.91 -1.07
N LEU A 36 -14.97 -8.10 -1.41
CA LEU A 36 -15.17 -6.70 -1.78
C LEU A 36 -15.25 -6.57 -3.31
N ASP A 37 -16.09 -5.67 -3.80
CA ASP A 37 -16.32 -5.50 -5.25
C ASP A 37 -15.73 -4.20 -5.83
N ASN A 38 -15.80 -3.12 -5.09
CA ASN A 38 -15.50 -1.79 -5.61
C ASN A 38 -14.01 -1.39 -5.47
N PHE A 39 -13.09 -2.27 -5.90
CA PHE A 39 -11.66 -1.96 -5.88
C PHE A 39 -10.93 -2.55 -7.09
N ILE A 40 -9.72 -2.02 -7.33
CA ILE A 40 -8.65 -2.61 -8.15
C ILE A 40 -7.40 -2.62 -7.27
N LEU A 41 -6.73 -3.76 -7.17
CA LEU A 41 -5.42 -3.87 -6.52
C LEU A 41 -4.33 -4.04 -7.58
N GLU A 42 -3.42 -3.09 -7.62
CA GLU A 42 -2.23 -3.12 -8.46
C GLU A 42 -1.03 -3.58 -7.62
N ILE A 43 -0.37 -4.64 -8.07
CA ILE A 43 0.77 -5.26 -7.40
C ILE A 43 2.00 -5.09 -8.28
N VAL A 44 3.00 -4.36 -7.78
CA VAL A 44 4.26 -4.12 -8.49
C VAL A 44 5.38 -4.86 -7.78
N GLY A 45 6.14 -5.65 -8.52
CA GLY A 45 7.32 -6.35 -8.00
C GLY A 45 7.64 -7.60 -8.77
N ASP A 46 8.85 -8.09 -8.57
CA ASP A 46 9.38 -9.27 -9.23
C ASP A 46 8.55 -10.51 -8.90
N THR A 47 8.02 -11.15 -9.94
CA THR A 47 7.19 -12.36 -9.87
C THR A 47 8.00 -13.65 -9.98
N THR A 48 9.30 -13.55 -10.27
CA THR A 48 10.18 -14.71 -10.51
C THR A 48 10.92 -15.16 -9.26
N ARG A 49 10.99 -14.31 -8.25
CA ARG A 49 11.76 -14.53 -7.02
C ARG A 49 11.25 -15.71 -6.17
N ASP A 50 9.93 -15.98 -6.22
CA ASP A 50 9.27 -17.12 -5.59
C ASP A 50 8.11 -17.55 -6.49
N ILE A 51 8.45 -18.32 -7.53
CA ILE A 51 7.49 -18.80 -8.55
C ILE A 51 6.39 -19.66 -7.91
N GLY A 52 6.73 -20.45 -6.88
CA GLY A 52 5.78 -21.28 -6.14
C GLY A 52 4.70 -20.41 -5.49
N TYR A 53 5.11 -19.39 -4.75
CA TYR A 53 4.20 -18.46 -4.11
C TYR A 53 3.35 -17.68 -5.13
N TYR A 54 3.96 -17.22 -6.23
CA TYR A 54 3.23 -16.56 -7.31
C TYR A 54 2.14 -17.45 -7.91
N LYS A 55 2.44 -18.74 -8.17
CA LYS A 55 1.45 -19.73 -8.66
C LYS A 55 0.30 -19.90 -7.68
N ILE A 56 0.57 -19.93 -6.35
CA ILE A 56 -0.47 -19.99 -5.32
C ILE A 56 -1.39 -18.78 -5.41
N LEU A 57 -0.84 -17.56 -5.55
CA LEU A 57 -1.64 -16.34 -5.68
C LEU A 57 -2.52 -16.38 -6.95
N LYS A 58 -1.97 -16.76 -8.08
CA LYS A 58 -2.70 -16.88 -9.35
C LYS A 58 -3.85 -17.89 -9.25
N LYS A 59 -3.60 -19.05 -8.65
CA LYS A 59 -4.64 -20.07 -8.40
C LYS A 59 -5.74 -19.53 -7.49
N PHE A 60 -5.39 -18.82 -6.42
CA PHE A 60 -6.38 -18.20 -5.52
C PHE A 60 -7.23 -17.16 -6.25
N ILE A 61 -6.63 -16.29 -7.05
CA ILE A 61 -7.31 -15.24 -7.82
C ILE A 61 -8.29 -15.86 -8.81
N SER A 62 -7.87 -16.85 -9.58
CA SER A 62 -8.71 -17.55 -10.56
C SER A 62 -9.88 -18.27 -9.87
N LYS A 63 -9.60 -19.07 -8.83
CA LYS A 63 -10.63 -19.80 -8.07
C LYS A 63 -11.71 -18.89 -7.47
N ASN A 64 -11.40 -17.63 -7.17
CA ASN A 64 -12.30 -16.68 -6.53
C ASN A 64 -12.79 -15.56 -7.48
N SER A 65 -12.65 -15.73 -8.80
CA SER A 65 -13.11 -14.79 -9.83
C SER A 65 -12.59 -13.36 -9.66
N MET A 66 -11.35 -13.21 -9.15
CA MET A 66 -10.75 -11.91 -8.88
C MET A 66 -9.88 -11.37 -10.03
N ASN A 67 -9.82 -12.06 -11.19
CA ASN A 67 -8.93 -11.72 -12.31
C ASN A 67 -9.07 -10.27 -12.82
N ARG A 68 -10.30 -9.72 -12.75
CA ARG A 68 -10.57 -8.32 -13.17
C ARG A 68 -10.30 -7.28 -12.09
N LYS A 69 -9.94 -7.70 -10.87
CA LYS A 69 -9.70 -6.84 -9.71
C LYS A 69 -8.22 -6.78 -9.31
N ILE A 70 -7.41 -7.77 -9.70
CA ILE A 70 -6.01 -7.89 -9.29
C ILE A 70 -5.10 -7.83 -10.53
N ILE A 71 -4.19 -6.86 -10.54
CA ILE A 71 -3.26 -6.61 -11.65
C ILE A 71 -1.83 -6.77 -11.15
N PHE A 72 -1.09 -7.74 -11.70
CA PHE A 72 0.34 -7.86 -11.49
C PHE A 72 1.09 -7.12 -12.62
N HIS A 73 1.95 -6.21 -12.24
CA HIS A 73 2.76 -5.44 -13.20
C HIS A 73 4.15 -6.03 -13.42
N GLY A 74 4.59 -6.97 -12.56
CA GLY A 74 5.98 -7.41 -12.55
C GLY A 74 6.92 -6.27 -12.13
N THR A 75 8.16 -6.33 -12.60
CA THR A 75 9.14 -5.24 -12.46
C THR A 75 8.88 -4.18 -13.53
N ILE A 76 8.75 -2.94 -13.12
CA ILE A 76 8.46 -1.80 -14.00
C ILE A 76 9.47 -0.67 -13.77
N SER A 77 9.58 0.24 -14.73
CA SER A 77 10.42 1.44 -14.59
C SER A 77 9.88 2.40 -13.54
N ASP A 78 10.76 3.21 -12.95
CA ASP A 78 10.39 4.23 -11.95
C ASP A 78 9.35 5.22 -12.48
N ARG A 79 9.41 5.57 -13.76
CA ARG A 79 8.40 6.43 -14.42
C ARG A 79 7.01 5.80 -14.41
N LYS A 80 6.90 4.50 -14.69
CA LYS A 80 5.62 3.76 -14.61
C LYS A 80 5.15 3.65 -13.16
N LEU A 81 6.07 3.36 -12.24
CA LEU A 81 5.77 3.27 -10.81
C LEU A 81 5.23 4.60 -10.27
N ALA A 82 5.88 5.72 -10.60
CA ALA A 82 5.41 7.05 -10.21
C ALA A 82 3.99 7.35 -10.73
N LYS A 83 3.67 6.95 -11.98
CA LYS A 83 2.32 7.06 -12.53
C LYS A 83 1.30 6.20 -11.78
N LEU A 84 1.67 5.00 -11.31
CA LEU A 84 0.79 4.17 -10.49
C LEU A 84 0.54 4.82 -9.13
N TYR A 85 1.57 5.29 -8.45
CA TYR A 85 1.41 6.03 -7.19
C TYR A 85 0.49 7.25 -7.35
N SER A 86 0.63 8.02 -8.43
CA SER A 86 -0.21 9.22 -8.65
C SER A 86 -1.69 8.89 -8.80
N LYS A 87 -2.03 7.76 -9.44
CA LYS A 87 -3.41 7.28 -9.66
C LYS A 87 -4.00 6.52 -8.46
N THR A 88 -3.15 6.06 -7.56
CA THR A 88 -3.55 5.27 -6.39
C THR A 88 -4.37 6.12 -5.42
N ASP A 89 -5.43 5.55 -4.88
CA ASP A 89 -6.23 6.14 -3.81
C ASP A 89 -5.63 5.83 -2.43
N CYS A 90 -5.16 4.60 -2.23
CA CYS A 90 -4.55 4.17 -0.98
C CYS A 90 -3.43 3.16 -1.23
N TYR A 91 -2.29 3.36 -0.57
CA TYR A 91 -1.23 2.37 -0.53
C TYR A 91 -1.48 1.37 0.61
N ILE A 92 -1.35 0.08 0.33
CA ILE A 92 -1.55 -0.96 1.34
C ILE A 92 -0.34 -1.90 1.42
N SER A 93 0.18 -2.12 2.63
CA SER A 93 1.24 -3.08 2.89
C SER A 93 0.81 -4.05 3.99
N VAL A 94 0.89 -5.33 3.68
CA VAL A 94 0.61 -6.43 4.62
C VAL A 94 1.84 -7.29 4.88
N SER A 95 3.02 -6.73 4.66
CA SER A 95 4.27 -7.42 4.93
C SER A 95 4.38 -7.81 6.40
N LYS A 96 4.81 -9.04 6.65
CA LYS A 96 5.07 -9.54 8.00
C LYS A 96 6.23 -8.79 8.67
N TYR A 97 7.17 -8.35 7.88
CA TYR A 97 8.34 -7.59 8.29
C TYR A 97 8.76 -6.60 7.21
N GLU A 98 9.06 -5.38 7.62
CA GLU A 98 9.67 -4.32 6.80
C GLU A 98 10.81 -3.69 7.61
N GLY A 99 11.94 -3.45 6.95
CA GLY A 99 12.99 -2.61 7.51
C GLY A 99 12.55 -1.14 7.49
N PHE A 100 13.12 -0.35 6.60
CA PHE A 100 12.73 1.07 6.47
C PHE A 100 11.36 1.28 5.81
N GLY A 101 10.91 0.36 4.95
CA GLY A 101 9.64 0.49 4.22
C GLY A 101 9.70 1.50 3.07
N MET A 102 10.69 1.42 2.18
CA MET A 102 10.87 2.34 1.05
C MET A 102 9.61 2.60 0.24
N SER A 103 8.83 1.58 -0.05
CA SER A 103 7.59 1.71 -0.81
C SER A 103 6.49 2.48 -0.03
N LEU A 104 6.45 2.32 1.29
CA LEU A 104 5.60 3.09 2.19
C LEU A 104 6.06 4.55 2.26
N ALA A 105 7.38 4.76 2.31
CA ALA A 105 7.98 6.10 2.28
C ALA A 105 7.61 6.85 0.99
N ASN A 106 7.66 6.18 -0.16
CA ASN A 106 7.21 6.75 -1.44
C ASN A 106 5.74 7.16 -1.41
N ALA A 107 4.86 6.32 -0.84
CA ALA A 107 3.44 6.67 -0.69
C ALA A 107 3.25 7.91 0.20
N LEU A 108 4.02 8.03 1.29
CA LEU A 108 3.99 9.18 2.17
C LEU A 108 4.46 10.48 1.47
N ILE A 109 5.56 10.41 0.70
CA ILE A 109 6.09 11.55 -0.07
C ILE A 109 5.03 12.06 -1.04
N ILE A 110 4.35 11.17 -1.75
CA ILE A 110 3.31 11.50 -2.74
C ILE A 110 1.95 11.78 -2.05
N LYS A 111 1.92 11.80 -0.71
CA LYS A 111 0.73 12.11 0.08
C LYS A 111 -0.46 11.18 -0.21
N LYS A 112 -0.19 9.90 -0.36
CA LYS A 112 -1.25 8.88 -0.45
C LYS A 112 -1.56 8.32 0.92
N PRO A 113 -2.84 8.14 1.28
CA PRO A 113 -3.23 7.39 2.46
C PRO A 113 -2.58 6.01 2.51
N ILE A 114 -2.20 5.57 3.69
CA ILE A 114 -1.45 4.32 3.89
C ILE A 114 -2.17 3.43 4.88
N ILE A 115 -2.30 2.15 4.56
CA ILE A 115 -2.65 1.08 5.50
C ILE A 115 -1.46 0.15 5.60
N THR A 116 -0.97 -0.12 6.81
CA THR A 116 0.20 -0.98 7.01
C THR A 116 0.18 -1.72 8.34
N PHE A 117 0.91 -2.83 8.41
CA PHE A 117 1.15 -3.52 9.67
C PHE A 117 1.94 -2.62 10.61
N PHE A 118 1.56 -2.62 11.88
CA PHE A 118 2.23 -1.83 12.92
C PHE A 118 3.58 -2.43 13.27
N THR A 119 4.61 -1.62 13.23
CA THR A 119 5.89 -1.83 13.92
C THR A 119 6.40 -0.46 14.35
N ASP A 120 7.22 -0.40 15.41
CA ASP A 120 7.79 0.86 15.89
C ASP A 120 8.63 1.53 14.81
N THR A 121 9.41 0.75 14.05
CA THR A 121 10.19 1.25 12.91
C THR A 121 9.31 1.96 11.89
N ILE A 122 8.20 1.34 11.48
CA ILE A 122 7.28 1.91 10.48
C ILE A 122 6.52 3.11 11.06
N LEU A 123 6.12 3.06 12.33
CA LEU A 123 5.52 4.20 13.01
C LEU A 123 6.48 5.41 13.04
N ASN A 124 7.75 5.17 13.37
CA ASN A 124 8.79 6.20 13.38
C ASN A 124 9.04 6.79 11.99
N THR A 125 8.99 5.97 10.94
CA THR A 125 9.13 6.42 9.56
C THR A 125 7.95 7.24 9.08
N LEU A 126 6.72 6.75 9.27
CA LEU A 126 5.52 7.32 8.64
C LEU A 126 4.75 8.28 9.54
N GLY A 127 4.84 8.15 10.87
CA GLY A 127 3.99 8.88 11.82
C GLY A 127 2.54 8.43 11.78
N LYS A 128 1.64 9.21 12.39
CA LYS A 128 0.22 8.84 12.57
C LYS A 128 -0.75 9.48 11.58
N LYS A 129 -0.39 10.64 10.99
CA LYS A 129 -1.35 11.41 10.17
C LYS A 129 -1.51 10.80 8.78
N GLY A 130 -2.72 10.35 8.45
CA GLY A 130 -3.05 9.74 7.16
C GLY A 130 -2.54 8.30 7.00
N VAL A 131 -2.08 7.68 8.08
CA VAL A 131 -1.63 6.28 8.13
C VAL A 131 -2.52 5.51 9.10
N ILE A 132 -3.01 4.38 8.66
CA ILE A 132 -3.78 3.44 9.47
C ILE A 132 -2.93 2.22 9.71
N TYR A 133 -2.77 1.88 10.98
CA TYR A 133 -2.01 0.72 11.43
C TYR A 133 -2.95 -0.38 11.87
N PHE A 134 -2.76 -1.60 11.36
CA PHE A 134 -3.36 -2.80 11.92
C PHE A 134 -2.30 -3.60 12.71
N LYS A 135 -2.72 -4.29 13.76
CA LYS A 135 -1.80 -4.95 14.71
C LYS A 135 -1.83 -6.47 14.65
N LYS A 136 -2.84 -7.04 14.00
CA LYS A 136 -3.00 -8.48 13.86
C LYS A 136 -3.28 -8.86 12.41
N PHE A 137 -2.76 -10.01 11.99
CA PHE A 137 -3.07 -10.56 10.67
C PHE A 137 -4.42 -11.31 10.69
N GLU A 138 -5.48 -10.59 11.08
CA GLU A 138 -6.85 -11.09 11.09
C GLU A 138 -7.62 -10.54 9.88
N VAL A 139 -8.19 -11.45 9.09
CA VAL A 139 -8.85 -11.11 7.82
C VAL A 139 -10.01 -10.13 8.03
N ASN A 140 -10.84 -10.35 9.05
CA ASN A 140 -12.01 -9.52 9.32
C ASN A 140 -11.61 -8.14 9.87
N GLU A 141 -10.56 -8.05 10.70
CA GLU A 141 -10.05 -6.79 11.22
C GLU A 141 -9.60 -5.88 10.07
N LEU A 142 -8.69 -6.35 9.22
CA LEU A 142 -8.19 -5.54 8.11
C LEU A 142 -9.29 -5.22 7.08
N ARG A 143 -10.21 -6.15 6.84
CA ARG A 143 -11.36 -5.89 5.97
C ARG A 143 -12.22 -4.76 6.50
N ASN A 144 -12.55 -4.76 7.78
CA ASN A 144 -13.34 -3.70 8.41
C ASN A 144 -12.61 -2.35 8.37
N ILE A 145 -11.27 -2.35 8.55
CA ILE A 145 -10.46 -1.15 8.37
C ILE A 145 -10.61 -0.60 6.94
N ILE A 146 -10.52 -1.44 5.92
CA ILE A 146 -10.66 -1.02 4.51
C ILE A 146 -12.07 -0.49 4.24
N ILE A 147 -13.11 -1.21 4.65
CA ILE A 147 -14.51 -0.79 4.46
C ILE A 147 -14.75 0.56 5.12
N ASN A 148 -14.38 0.70 6.39
CA ASN A 148 -14.71 1.88 7.18
C ASN A 148 -13.89 3.12 6.80
N ASN A 149 -12.68 2.96 6.28
CA ASN A 149 -11.79 4.11 6.04
C ASN A 149 -11.55 4.40 4.56
N ILE A 150 -11.61 3.40 3.69
CA ILE A 150 -11.29 3.57 2.27
C ILE A 150 -12.57 3.55 1.43
N LEU A 151 -13.47 2.59 1.66
CA LEU A 151 -14.73 2.51 0.93
C LEU A 151 -15.79 3.48 1.47
N ASN A 152 -15.64 3.96 2.69
CA ASN A 152 -16.49 5.01 3.26
C ASN A 152 -15.99 6.39 2.80
N LYS A 153 -16.75 7.07 1.95
CA LYS A 153 -16.37 8.37 1.35
C LYS A 153 -16.02 9.45 2.37
N LYS A 154 -16.79 9.56 3.47
CA LYS A 154 -16.57 10.57 4.53
C LYS A 154 -15.23 10.33 5.24
N ASN A 155 -14.98 9.10 5.67
CA ASN A 155 -13.76 8.74 6.37
C ASN A 155 -12.54 8.81 5.45
N PHE A 156 -12.67 8.39 4.18
CA PHE A 156 -11.61 8.49 3.18
C PHE A 156 -11.22 9.96 2.91
N LYS A 157 -12.19 10.87 2.81
CA LYS A 157 -11.91 12.31 2.67
C LYS A 157 -11.11 12.83 3.88
N LYS A 158 -11.49 12.44 5.11
CA LYS A 158 -10.75 12.80 6.33
C LYS A 158 -9.33 12.24 6.33
N LEU A 159 -9.16 10.98 5.89
CA LEU A 159 -7.85 10.34 5.79
C LEU A 159 -6.94 11.06 4.79
N ASN A 160 -7.47 11.45 3.62
CA ASN A 160 -6.75 12.24 2.63
C ASN A 160 -6.32 13.62 3.16
N ILE A 161 -7.18 14.32 3.88
CA ILE A 161 -6.82 15.60 4.51
C ILE A 161 -5.68 15.38 5.52
N ASN A 162 -5.75 14.30 6.30
CA ASN A 162 -4.75 14.01 7.32
C ASN A 162 -3.39 13.66 6.72
N ILE A 163 -3.31 12.90 5.60
CA ILE A 163 -2.02 12.60 4.98
C ILE A 163 -1.33 13.86 4.46
N HIS A 164 -2.08 14.84 3.94
CA HIS A 164 -1.51 16.13 3.52
C HIS A 164 -0.94 16.93 4.70
N LYS A 165 -1.50 16.77 5.91
CA LYS A 165 -1.00 17.37 7.16
C LYS A 165 0.17 16.60 7.78
N ASN A 166 0.58 15.48 7.19
CA ASN A 166 1.74 14.73 7.66
C ASN A 166 3.02 15.47 7.25
N LYS A 167 3.74 15.99 8.25
CA LYS A 167 4.98 16.76 8.07
C LYS A 167 6.25 15.89 8.25
N ARG A 168 6.13 14.56 8.25
CA ARG A 168 7.32 13.71 8.32
C ARG A 168 8.24 14.01 7.14
N TYR A 169 9.43 14.38 7.46
CA TYR A 169 10.50 14.61 6.50
C TYR A 169 11.32 13.34 6.37
N LEU A 170 11.34 12.79 5.18
CA LEU A 170 12.14 11.61 4.87
C LEU A 170 13.42 12.13 4.20
N LEU A 171 14.54 11.92 4.86
CA LEU A 171 15.84 12.29 4.32
C LEU A 171 16.11 11.54 3.01
N THR A 172 16.56 12.26 2.00
CA THR A 172 17.18 11.62 0.83
C THR A 172 18.48 10.92 1.25
N PRO A 173 18.98 9.95 0.46
CA PRO A 173 20.27 9.32 0.73
C PRO A 173 21.40 10.34 0.93
N LEU A 174 21.42 11.42 0.14
CA LEU A 174 22.40 12.49 0.24
C LEU A 174 22.29 13.28 1.56
N GLU A 175 21.08 13.61 1.96
CA GLU A 175 20.83 14.31 3.23
C GLU A 175 21.14 13.42 4.43
N SER A 176 20.86 12.12 4.34
CA SER A 176 21.24 11.13 5.36
C SER A 176 22.77 11.05 5.50
N ALA A 177 23.48 10.97 4.37
CA ALA A 177 24.95 10.96 4.36
C ALA A 177 25.53 12.26 4.96
N LYS A 178 25.00 13.44 4.58
CA LYS A 178 25.43 14.72 5.15
C LYS A 178 25.21 14.82 6.65
N LYS A 179 24.11 14.25 7.18
CA LYS A 179 23.89 14.20 8.63
C LYS A 179 24.89 13.27 9.33
N PHE A 180 25.19 12.12 8.72
CA PHE A 180 26.16 11.18 9.29
C PHE A 180 27.55 11.78 9.40
N VAL A 181 28.04 12.45 8.33
CA VAL A 181 29.35 13.15 8.32
C VAL A 181 29.46 14.26 9.39
N LYS A 182 28.32 14.87 9.76
CA LYS A 182 28.33 15.89 10.85
C LYS A 182 28.39 15.29 12.26
N LEU A 183 28.28 13.97 12.41
CA LEU A 183 28.34 13.28 13.70
C LEU A 183 29.73 12.68 13.98
N ILE A 184 30.62 12.69 12.99
CA ILE A 184 32.03 12.29 13.08
C ILE A 184 32.92 13.52 13.23
#